data_0228c6977914b68de0d03d8ad2fee847
#
_entry.id   0228c6977914b68de0d03d8ad2fee847
#
_cell.length_a   1.000
_cell.length_b   1.000
_cell.length_c   1.000
_cell.angle_alpha   90.00
_cell.angle_beta   90.00
_cell.angle_gamma   90.00
#
_symmetry.space_group_name_H-M   'P 1'
#
loop_
_entity.id
_entity.type
_entity.pdbx_description
1 polymer ?
#
loop_
_entity_poly.entity_id
_entity_poly.type
_entity_poly.pdbx_seq_one_letter_code
_entity_poly.pdbx_strand_id
1 'polypeptide(L)'
;MNGKGEGGRCTAGPQTALDSLTTERSVGIISNMRARLLVDQRIILSGHEFAEIIVWEVPAPLRGSGHDLTYRLAFVVNGECVMRYDNEAGNGDHRHAGGQERAYRFESIEKLLADFELDIARWRDENHNA
;
A
#
# COMPACT_ATOMS: atom_id res chain seq x y z
N MET A 1 13.94 3.01 -18.26
CA MET A 1 13.82 2.86 -17.89
C MET A 1 13.98 2.95 -17.01
N ASN A 2 14.41 3.21 -16.53
CA ASN A 2 14.53 3.18 -15.63
C ASN A 2 13.58 3.49 -14.76
N GLY A 3 13.00 4.41 -14.69
CA GLY A 3 11.96 4.60 -13.83
C GLY A 3 11.18 3.40 -13.71
N LYS A 4 11.17 2.68 -14.71
CA LYS A 4 10.47 1.55 -14.66
C LYS A 4 10.92 0.71 -13.60
N GLY A 5 12.06 0.75 -13.29
CA GLY A 5 12.53 -0.14 -12.30
C GLY A 5 11.80 0.14 -11.02
N GLU A 6 11.47 1.32 -10.82
CA GLU A 6 10.81 1.70 -9.64
C GLU A 6 9.50 1.05 -9.56
N GLY A 7 8.76 1.12 -10.57
CA GLY A 7 7.48 0.54 -10.54
C GLY A 7 7.55 -0.90 -10.17
N GLY A 8 8.51 -1.55 -10.67
CA GLY A 8 8.62 -2.94 -10.38
C GLY A 8 8.77 -3.18 -8.92
N ARG A 9 9.49 -2.34 -8.28
CA ARG A 9 9.72 -2.52 -6.90
C ARG A 9 8.49 -2.42 -6.08
N CYS A 10 7.53 -1.70 -6.55
CA CYS A 10 6.32 -1.52 -5.83
C CYS A 10 5.73 -2.87 -5.48
N THR A 11 5.83 -3.78 -6.32
CA THR A 11 5.26 -5.06 -6.04
C THR A 11 6.25 -6.03 -5.50
N ALA A 12 7.29 -6.11 -6.07
CA ALA A 12 8.27 -7.03 -5.66
C ALA A 12 8.80 -6.92 -4.29
N GLY A 13 9.45 -5.98 -4.07
CA GLY A 13 10.08 -5.86 -2.84
C GLY A 13 9.22 -6.01 -1.66
N PRO A 14 8.30 -5.20 -1.57
CA PRO A 14 7.52 -5.17 -0.41
C PRO A 14 6.85 -6.44 -0.16
N GLN A 15 6.30 -6.99 -1.16
CA GLN A 15 5.61 -8.10 -0.97
C GLN A 15 6.38 -9.23 -0.48
N THR A 16 7.49 -9.34 -0.92
CA THR A 16 8.28 -10.42 -0.53
C THR A 16 8.58 -10.31 0.92
N ALA A 17 8.91 -9.17 1.33
CA ALA A 17 9.29 -8.98 2.68
C ALA A 17 8.11 -9.24 3.54
N LEU A 18 7.02 -8.80 3.16
CA LEU A 18 5.88 -8.96 3.89
C LEU A 18 5.54 -10.38 4.07
N ASP A 19 5.58 -11.11 3.09
CA ASP A 19 5.28 -12.48 3.19
C ASP A 19 6.15 -13.14 4.21
N SER A 20 7.33 -12.87 4.20
CA SER A 20 8.19 -13.52 5.08
C SER A 20 7.85 -13.18 6.45
N LEU A 21 7.52 -12.03 6.69
CA LEU A 21 7.22 -11.62 7.95
C LEU A 21 6.05 -12.25 8.48
N THR A 22 5.08 -12.18 7.80
CA THR A 22 3.88 -12.64 8.25
C THR A 22 3.98 -13.99 8.66
N THR A 23 4.66 -14.68 8.01
CA THR A 23 4.70 -15.98 8.36
C THR A 23 5.26 -16.14 9.63
N GLU A 24 5.73 -15.71 9.93
CA GLU A 24 6.16 -16.01 10.95
C GLU A 24 5.94 -15.78 11.91
N ARG A 25 5.96 -15.92 12.04
CA ARG A 25 5.98 -15.95 12.84
C ARG A 25 6.39 -15.43 13.77
N SER A 26 7.09 -15.39 13.69
CA SER A 26 7.72 -14.64 14.45
C SER A 26 6.84 -14.05 15.29
N VAL A 27 6.02 -13.76 14.75
CA VAL A 27 5.07 -13.24 15.33
C VAL A 27 4.71 -13.82 16.52
N GLY A 28 4.51 -14.92 16.56
CA GLY A 28 4.04 -15.48 17.69
C GLY A 28 4.84 -15.13 18.87
N ILE A 29 5.99 -14.99 18.67
CA ILE A 29 6.81 -14.74 19.67
C ILE A 29 6.56 -13.61 20.47
N ILE A 30 6.39 -12.56 20.00
CA ILE A 30 6.18 -11.47 20.73
C ILE A 30 4.80 -11.25 20.76
N SER A 31 4.08 -12.12 21.19
CA SER A 31 2.71 -12.02 21.16
C SER A 31 2.12 -10.73 21.53
N ASN A 32 2.55 -10.10 22.50
CA ASN A 32 1.91 -8.89 22.85
C ASN A 32 2.38 -7.75 22.04
N MET A 33 3.32 -7.93 21.17
CA MET A 33 3.77 -6.88 20.39
C MET A 33 3.53 -7.14 18.96
N ARG A 34 2.79 -8.15 18.63
CA ARG A 34 2.65 -8.49 17.26
C ARG A 34 1.64 -7.68 16.53
N ALA A 35 1.86 -7.46 15.28
CA ALA A 35 0.94 -6.80 14.42
C ALA A 35 -0.24 -7.71 14.15
N ARG A 36 -1.37 -7.14 13.85
CA ARG A 36 -2.55 -7.91 13.53
C ARG A 36 -3.02 -7.54 12.14
N LEU A 37 -3.12 -8.49 11.26
CA LEU A 37 -3.52 -8.24 9.89
C LEU A 37 -5.00 -7.93 9.83
N LEU A 38 -5.36 -6.80 9.28
CA LEU A 38 -6.74 -6.39 9.19
C LEU A 38 -7.30 -6.55 7.78
N VAL A 39 -6.48 -6.24 6.77
CA VAL A 39 -6.94 -6.35 5.39
C VAL A 39 -5.80 -6.90 4.55
N ASP A 40 -6.09 -7.85 3.69
CA ASP A 40 -5.09 -8.42 2.81
C ASP A 40 -5.85 -8.85 1.57
N GLN A 41 -5.91 -7.99 0.57
CA GLN A 41 -6.68 -8.25 -0.64
C GLN A 41 -5.94 -7.93 -1.90
N ARG A 42 -6.22 -8.67 -2.94
CA ARG A 42 -5.71 -8.39 -4.25
C ARG A 42 -6.90 -8.37 -5.17
N ILE A 43 -7.15 -7.25 -5.82
CA ILE A 43 -8.31 -7.08 -6.66
C ILE A 43 -7.89 -6.96 -8.11
N ILE A 44 -8.33 -7.89 -8.94
CA ILE A 44 -7.99 -7.87 -10.35
C ILE A 44 -9.00 -6.99 -11.07
N LEU A 45 -8.52 -5.97 -11.73
CA LEU A 45 -9.39 -5.05 -12.43
C LEU A 45 -9.43 -5.35 -13.93
N SER A 46 -8.37 -5.88 -14.48
CA SER A 46 -8.35 -6.28 -15.88
C SER A 46 -7.16 -7.22 -16.06
N GLY A 47 -6.89 -7.62 -17.28
CA GLY A 47 -5.79 -8.54 -17.53
C GLY A 47 -4.43 -7.97 -17.17
N HIS A 48 -4.32 -6.66 -17.09
CA HIS A 48 -3.05 -6.04 -16.77
C HIS A 48 -3.11 -5.02 -15.65
N GLU A 49 -4.23 -4.99 -14.93
CA GLU A 49 -4.39 -4.03 -13.84
C GLU A 49 -4.83 -4.73 -12.57
N PHE A 50 -4.23 -4.42 -11.48
CA PHE A 50 -4.71 -4.95 -10.21
C PHE A 50 -4.35 -4.00 -9.07
N ALA A 51 -5.05 -4.17 -7.98
CA ALA A 51 -4.79 -3.38 -6.78
C ALA A 51 -4.47 -4.33 -5.64
N GLU A 52 -3.59 -3.92 -4.78
CA GLU A 52 -3.26 -4.69 -3.59
C GLU A 52 -3.48 -3.82 -2.38
N ILE A 53 -4.11 -4.37 -1.35
CA ILE A 53 -4.42 -3.63 -0.15
C ILE A 53 -3.98 -4.46 1.04
N ILE A 54 -3.08 -3.94 1.83
CA ILE A 54 -2.63 -4.61 3.03
C ILE A 54 -2.64 -3.61 4.16
N VAL A 55 -3.34 -3.94 5.23
CA VAL A 55 -3.42 -3.08 6.40
C VAL A 55 -3.18 -3.91 7.65
N TRP A 56 -2.29 -3.46 8.48
CA TRP A 56 -1.98 -4.10 9.74
C TRP A 56 -2.23 -3.15 10.89
N GLU A 57 -2.63 -3.70 12.03
CA GLU A 57 -2.70 -2.92 13.24
C GLU A 57 -1.42 -3.24 13.99
N VAL A 58 -0.68 -2.25 14.41
CA VAL A 58 0.59 -2.48 15.09
C VAL A 58 0.51 -2.01 16.54
N PRO A 59 1.34 -2.55 17.41
CA PRO A 59 1.26 -2.23 18.84
C PRO A 59 1.56 -0.78 19.17
N ALA A 60 2.28 -0.11 18.31
CA ALA A 60 2.58 1.29 18.53
C ALA A 60 2.66 1.99 17.19
N PRO A 61 2.30 3.24 17.09
CA PRO A 61 2.32 3.94 15.81
C PRO A 61 3.71 4.00 15.23
N LEU A 62 3.79 3.95 13.90
CA LEU A 62 5.06 4.07 13.24
C LEU A 62 5.47 5.52 13.30
N ARG A 63 6.77 5.75 13.23
CA ARG A 63 7.29 7.06 13.29
C ARG A 63 6.63 7.92 12.25
N GLY A 64 6.20 9.08 12.59
CA GLY A 64 5.59 10.01 11.68
C GLY A 64 4.09 9.80 11.46
N SER A 65 3.53 8.71 11.95
CA SER A 65 2.10 8.48 11.81
C SER A 65 1.43 8.69 13.16
N GLY A 66 0.25 9.23 13.15
CA GLY A 66 -0.45 9.49 14.38
C GLY A 66 -1.44 8.39 14.74
N HIS A 67 -1.29 7.24 14.15
CA HIS A 67 -2.23 6.15 14.38
C HIS A 67 -1.48 4.81 14.44
N ASP A 68 -2.13 3.78 14.86
CA ASP A 68 -1.48 2.49 15.06
C ASP A 68 -1.72 1.51 13.92
N LEU A 69 -1.83 2.02 12.71
CA LEU A 69 -1.97 1.17 11.54
C LEU A 69 -0.77 1.35 10.63
N THR A 70 -0.39 0.27 9.96
CA THR A 70 0.61 0.38 8.93
C THR A 70 -0.04 -0.20 7.70
N TYR A 71 0.15 0.40 6.55
CA TYR A 71 -0.56 -0.04 5.37
C TYR A 71 0.21 0.21 4.09
N ARG A 72 -0.18 -0.51 3.06
CA ARG A 72 0.34 -0.30 1.74
C ARG A 72 -0.78 -0.64 0.77
N LEU A 73 -1.21 0.33 -0.01
CA LEU A 73 -2.23 0.14 -1.03
C LEU A 73 -1.54 0.51 -2.33
N ALA A 74 -1.57 -0.37 -3.31
CA ALA A 74 -0.87 -0.15 -4.56
C ALA A 74 -1.74 -0.49 -5.75
N PHE A 75 -1.69 0.35 -6.79
CA PHE A 75 -2.42 0.09 -8.02
C PHE A 75 -1.35 -0.14 -9.08
N VAL A 76 -1.37 -1.31 -9.69
CA VAL A 76 -0.34 -1.75 -10.61
C VAL A 76 -0.92 -1.94 -12.00
N VAL A 77 -0.26 -1.37 -13.00
CA VAL A 77 -0.69 -1.46 -14.38
C VAL A 77 0.49 -1.90 -15.21
N ASN A 78 0.35 -2.99 -15.90
CA ASN A 78 1.42 -3.56 -16.72
C ASN A 78 2.72 -3.72 -15.94
N GLY A 79 2.59 -4.16 -14.72
CA GLY A 79 3.76 -4.39 -13.89
C GLY A 79 4.35 -3.16 -13.23
N GLU A 80 3.80 -2.00 -13.48
CA GLU A 80 4.30 -0.79 -12.87
C GLU A 80 3.36 -0.27 -11.81
N CYS A 81 3.90 0.17 -10.69
CA CYS A 81 3.07 0.73 -9.64
C CYS A 81 2.80 2.18 -10.01
N VAL A 82 1.58 2.47 -10.43
CA VAL A 82 1.24 3.82 -10.84
C VAL A 82 0.71 4.67 -9.70
N MET A 83 0.36 4.04 -8.59
CA MET A 83 -0.18 4.77 -7.47
C MET A 83 0.02 3.96 -6.21
N ARG A 84 0.35 4.61 -5.12
CA ARG A 84 0.57 3.90 -3.86
C ARG A 84 0.29 4.80 -2.67
N TYR A 85 -0.35 4.24 -1.66
CA TYR A 85 -0.54 4.92 -0.39
C TYR A 85 0.17 4.05 0.63
N ASP A 86 1.02 4.62 1.45
CA ASP A 86 1.64 3.83 2.51
C ASP A 86 2.19 4.70 3.63
N ASN A 87 2.54 4.08 4.73
CA ASN A 87 3.21 4.75 5.82
C ASN A 87 4.33 3.87 6.36
N GLU A 88 4.77 2.91 5.57
CA GLU A 88 5.75 1.93 6.05
C GLU A 88 7.17 2.44 6.19
N ALA A 89 7.48 3.52 5.55
CA ALA A 89 8.83 4.01 5.60
C ALA A 89 9.21 4.78 6.85
N GLY A 90 8.27 5.02 7.72
CA GLY A 90 8.59 5.75 8.94
C GLY A 90 8.66 7.25 8.78
N ASN A 91 8.17 7.76 7.67
CA ASN A 91 8.14 9.18 7.42
C ASN A 91 6.74 9.72 7.45
N GLY A 92 5.82 8.97 8.01
CA GLY A 92 4.45 9.39 8.05
C GLY A 92 3.67 8.82 6.89
N ASP A 93 2.44 9.23 6.75
CA ASP A 93 1.56 8.71 5.73
C ASP A 93 1.79 9.45 4.42
N HIS A 94 1.92 8.72 3.34
CA HIS A 94 2.24 9.29 2.04
C HIS A 94 1.42 8.72 0.91
N ARG A 95 1.28 9.52 -0.14
CA ARG A 95 0.60 9.08 -1.34
C ARG A 95 1.53 9.35 -2.51
N HIS A 96 1.75 8.35 -3.35
CA HIS A 96 2.56 8.48 -4.55
C HIS A 96 1.65 8.34 -5.75
N ALA A 97 1.71 9.25 -6.68
CA ALA A 97 0.93 9.15 -7.91
C ALA A 97 1.59 10.03 -8.96
N GLY A 98 1.70 9.52 -10.17
CA GLY A 98 2.27 10.29 -11.24
C GLY A 98 3.69 10.74 -10.99
N GLY A 99 4.43 9.96 -10.29
CA GLY A 99 5.82 10.30 -10.01
C GLY A 99 6.00 11.31 -8.90
N GLN A 100 4.94 11.72 -8.24
CA GLN A 100 5.02 12.67 -7.15
C GLN A 100 4.63 12.03 -5.85
N GLU A 101 5.29 12.43 -4.78
CA GLU A 101 4.98 11.94 -3.47
C GLU A 101 4.48 13.09 -2.63
N ARG A 102 3.39 12.89 -1.91
CA ARG A 102 2.84 13.90 -1.06
C ARG A 102 2.41 13.31 0.26
N ALA A 103 2.37 14.13 1.28
CA ALA A 103 1.89 13.67 2.56
C ALA A 103 0.41 13.37 2.41
N TYR A 104 -0.06 12.32 3.09
CA TYR A 104 -1.45 11.97 3.06
C TYR A 104 -2.01 12.11 4.47
N ARG A 105 -3.20 12.67 4.61
CA ARG A 105 -3.77 12.84 5.91
C ARG A 105 -4.67 11.66 6.20
N PHE A 106 -4.21 10.77 7.03
CA PHE A 106 -4.96 9.58 7.37
C PHE A 106 -6.07 9.92 8.35
N GLU A 107 -7.28 9.48 8.11
CA GLU A 107 -8.39 9.69 9.02
C GLU A 107 -9.00 8.38 9.49
N SER A 108 -9.18 7.43 8.59
CA SER A 108 -9.73 6.15 8.95
C SER A 108 -9.44 5.17 7.82
N ILE A 109 -9.62 3.90 8.08
CA ILE A 109 -9.42 2.89 7.05
C ILE A 109 -10.45 3.10 5.98
N GLU A 110 -11.68 3.39 6.35
CA GLU A 110 -12.75 3.58 5.38
C GLU A 110 -12.42 4.72 4.42
N LYS A 111 -11.91 5.81 4.96
CA LYS A 111 -11.60 6.92 4.11
C LYS A 111 -10.39 6.62 3.24
N LEU A 112 -9.41 5.93 3.78
CA LEU A 112 -8.23 5.55 3.06
C LEU A 112 -8.61 4.70 1.85
N LEU A 113 -9.47 3.71 2.05
CA LEU A 113 -9.88 2.86 0.98
C LEU A 113 -10.72 3.62 -0.05
N ALA A 114 -11.57 4.52 0.41
CA ALA A 114 -12.38 5.31 -0.50
C ALA A 114 -11.51 6.24 -1.35
N ASP A 115 -10.49 6.85 -0.75
CA ASP A 115 -9.62 7.74 -1.49
C ASP A 115 -8.84 6.95 -2.54
N PHE A 116 -8.39 5.77 -2.17
CA PHE A 116 -7.63 4.92 -3.07
C PHE A 116 -8.52 4.49 -4.24
N GLU A 117 -9.74 4.06 -3.96
CA GLU A 117 -10.65 3.64 -5.00
C GLU A 117 -10.98 4.77 -5.95
N LEU A 118 -11.17 5.96 -5.42
CA LEU A 118 -11.49 7.10 -6.23
C LEU A 118 -10.32 7.45 -7.14
N ASP A 119 -9.11 7.36 -6.63
CA ASP A 119 -7.93 7.64 -7.42
C ASP A 119 -7.79 6.63 -8.54
N ILE A 120 -8.07 5.36 -8.26
CA ILE A 120 -7.98 4.34 -9.29
C ILE A 120 -9.03 4.62 -10.38
N ALA A 121 -10.25 4.94 -9.98
CA ALA A 121 -11.29 5.20 -10.93
C ALA A 121 -10.93 6.39 -11.81
N ARG A 122 -10.36 7.41 -11.21
CA ARG A 122 -9.96 8.58 -11.93
C ARG A 122 -8.83 8.28 -12.91
N TRP A 123 -7.85 7.53 -12.47
CA TRP A 123 -6.74 7.15 -13.32
C TRP A 123 -7.23 6.33 -14.52
N ARG A 124 -8.11 5.38 -14.25
CA ARG A 124 -8.61 4.55 -15.33
C ARG A 124 -9.43 5.35 -16.33
N ASP A 125 -10.21 6.30 -15.83
CA ASP A 125 -11.01 7.13 -16.68
C ASP A 125 -10.11 7.96 -17.59
N GLU A 126 -9.08 8.54 -17.04
CA GLU A 126 -8.15 9.35 -17.80
C GLU A 126 -7.33 8.55 -18.79
N ASN A 127 -6.98 7.37 -18.46
CA ASN A 127 -6.09 6.57 -19.29
C ASN A 127 -6.80 5.60 -20.23
N HIS A 128 -8.01 5.20 -19.90
CA HIS A 128 -8.73 4.30 -20.78
C HIS A 128 -9.49 5.07 -21.85
N ASN A 129 -9.89 6.26 -21.54
CA ASN A 129 -10.63 7.04 -22.48
C ASN A 129 -9.76 7.90 -23.38
N ALA A 130 -8.50 7.88 -23.16
CA ALA A 130 -7.61 8.67 -23.98
C ALA A 130 -7.22 7.97 -25.28
#